data_e0ec8c97437eeeaef71295f992bdad3a
#
_entry.id   e0ec8c97437eeeaef71295f992bdad3a
#
_cell.length_a   1.000
_cell.length_b   1.000
_cell.length_c   1.000
_cell.angle_alpha   90.00
_cell.angle_beta   90.00
_cell.angle_gamma   90.00
#
_symmetry.space_group_name_H-M   'P 1'
#
loop_
_entity.id
_entity.type
_entity.pdbx_description
1 polymer ?
#
loop_
_entity_poly.entity_id
_entity_poly.type
_entity_poly.pdbx_seq_one_letter_code
_entity_poly.pdbx_strand_id
1 'polypeptide(L)'
;MNRQIIVNNTYGEKRIAILEDRKLVELHVMHSEEGNCLSNIYSGIIRRVLPGMQSAFVEFGGTRTGFIHANDLKLNITYEEYQKNLESDDDEDAGSEDQSQETQSEPRKHTDITEYAKEGNRILVQVVKEPIGQKGAKLTTHISLAGRYCVLLPTITHIGVSRRINDREKRDELKEFGQKVLKKGYGIILRTLAAETDIKTIEKEVVFLIKKWISIQNTFQKGRGTALIEPALDPMLDFVQNTAMNELSEIVVDNKNDEKAVRDYFAFYGENPDDKVKFYDLPYPIFDYYSIEPEVTKLVKKKIWLKSGGFLIIEQTEALTVIDVNTGKFVGKGDLESTVVKTNCEAAEEIAYHLRLRNLAGIIVVDFIDMRNQANKKKVIAKLEHELEKDPAKCTVFYFTRLGLIQITRKRTTESNISSLTEPCPYCSGNGIIRSRETVTFQIFREIKKHVKLYGSRVLTVQAHPETIFALEQKYSGEFEKLKKELRISVKTESDNSLHRESFSVEGK
;
A
#
# COMPACT_ATOMS: atom_id res chain seq x y z
N MET A 1 -14.60 21.75 0.47
CA MET A 1 -14.21 20.49 -0.23
C MET A 1 -15.40 19.57 -0.15
N ASN A 2 -15.90 19.08 -1.27
CA ASN A 2 -17.11 18.24 -1.29
C ASN A 2 -16.69 16.79 -1.47
N ARG A 3 -16.76 15.98 -0.40
CA ARG A 3 -16.31 14.58 -0.40
C ARG A 3 -17.49 13.63 -0.52
N GLN A 4 -17.43 12.72 -1.48
CA GLN A 4 -18.41 11.66 -1.71
C GLN A 4 -17.74 10.30 -1.53
N ILE A 5 -18.43 9.35 -0.92
CA ILE A 5 -17.99 7.96 -0.77
C ILE A 5 -18.93 7.09 -1.60
N ILE A 6 -18.39 6.42 -2.59
CA ILE A 6 -19.14 5.52 -3.47
C ILE A 6 -18.69 4.09 -3.19
N VAL A 7 -19.61 3.22 -2.83
CA VAL A 7 -19.33 1.83 -2.46
C VAL A 7 -20.03 0.89 -3.44
N ASN A 8 -19.23 0.04 -4.07
CA ASN A 8 -19.70 -1.07 -4.87
C ASN A 8 -19.36 -2.38 -4.14
N ASN A 9 -20.38 -3.17 -3.82
CA ASN A 9 -20.20 -4.42 -3.10
C ASN A 9 -20.97 -5.53 -3.83
N THR A 10 -20.25 -6.26 -4.69
CA THR A 10 -20.86 -7.22 -5.63
C THR A 10 -20.05 -8.51 -5.66
N TYR A 11 -20.72 -9.65 -5.44
CA TYR A 11 -20.19 -11.02 -5.65
C TYR A 11 -18.81 -11.34 -5.06
N GLY A 12 -18.52 -10.82 -3.85
CA GLY A 12 -17.26 -11.11 -3.14
C GLY A 12 -16.14 -10.09 -3.37
N GLU A 13 -16.39 -9.04 -4.16
CA GLU A 13 -15.53 -7.87 -4.27
C GLU A 13 -16.23 -6.66 -3.66
N LYS A 14 -15.55 -5.95 -2.76
CA LYS A 14 -15.99 -4.65 -2.23
C LYS A 14 -15.01 -3.57 -2.67
N ARG A 15 -15.51 -2.57 -3.41
CA ARG A 15 -14.72 -1.43 -3.88
C ARG A 15 -15.25 -0.16 -3.25
N ILE A 16 -14.37 0.66 -2.71
CA ILE A 16 -14.70 1.94 -2.10
C ILE A 16 -13.93 3.02 -2.84
N ALA A 17 -14.66 3.96 -3.44
CA ALA A 17 -14.10 5.12 -4.13
C ALA A 17 -14.41 6.39 -3.35
N ILE A 18 -13.39 7.20 -3.11
CA ILE A 18 -13.53 8.52 -2.51
C ILE A 18 -13.34 9.56 -3.61
N LEU A 19 -14.37 10.38 -3.80
CA LEU A 19 -14.33 11.49 -4.74
C LEU A 19 -14.24 12.81 -3.95
N GLU A 20 -13.36 13.69 -4.40
CA GLU A 20 -13.29 15.08 -3.94
C GLU A 20 -13.61 15.99 -5.12
N ASP A 21 -14.66 16.82 -4.97
CA ASP A 21 -15.19 17.66 -6.06
C ASP A 21 -15.40 16.87 -7.38
N ARG A 22 -15.95 15.66 -7.28
CA ARG A 22 -16.21 14.67 -8.36
C ARG A 22 -14.96 14.05 -9.01
N LYS A 23 -13.76 14.28 -8.47
CA LYS A 23 -12.53 13.63 -8.92
C LYS A 23 -12.23 12.45 -8.01
N LEU A 24 -11.96 11.27 -8.58
CA LEU A 24 -11.53 10.10 -7.80
C LEU A 24 -10.16 10.37 -7.19
N VAL A 25 -10.05 10.33 -5.86
CA VAL A 25 -8.78 10.60 -5.14
C VAL A 25 -8.25 9.40 -4.37
N GLU A 26 -9.13 8.47 -3.97
CA GLU A 26 -8.74 7.22 -3.35
C GLU A 26 -9.61 6.07 -3.86
N LEU A 27 -9.02 4.91 -3.98
CA LEU A 27 -9.70 3.66 -4.32
C LEU A 27 -9.20 2.57 -3.37
N HIS A 28 -10.13 1.77 -2.86
CA HIS A 28 -9.82 0.58 -2.07
C HIS A 28 -10.58 -0.60 -2.64
N VAL A 29 -9.86 -1.68 -2.92
CA VAL A 29 -10.40 -2.92 -3.48
C VAL A 29 -10.12 -4.04 -2.49
N MET A 30 -11.15 -4.79 -2.14
CA MET A 30 -11.09 -5.88 -1.17
C MET A 30 -11.81 -7.10 -1.74
N HIS A 31 -11.17 -8.25 -1.65
CA HIS A 31 -11.74 -9.53 -2.01
C HIS A 31 -12.13 -10.30 -0.72
N SER A 32 -13.29 -10.93 -0.72
CA SER A 32 -13.82 -11.63 0.47
C SER A 32 -12.94 -12.79 0.94
N GLU A 33 -12.15 -13.39 0.05
CA GLU A 33 -11.29 -14.52 0.38
C GLU A 33 -9.96 -14.09 1.06
N GLU A 34 -9.48 -12.89 0.79
CA GLU A 34 -8.20 -12.37 1.29
C GLU A 34 -8.33 -11.50 2.55
N GLY A 35 -9.48 -11.43 3.16
CA GLY A 35 -9.85 -10.67 4.36
C GLY A 35 -8.77 -9.75 4.91
N ASN A 36 -8.93 -8.42 4.72
CA ASN A 36 -8.09 -7.41 5.37
C ASN A 36 -7.97 -7.72 6.85
N CYS A 37 -6.75 -7.91 7.35
CA CYS A 37 -6.51 -8.21 8.76
C CYS A 37 -5.97 -7.02 9.56
N LEU A 38 -5.72 -5.87 8.90
CA LEU A 38 -5.23 -4.66 9.55
C LEU A 38 -6.17 -4.24 10.69
N SER A 39 -5.62 -3.93 11.84
CA SER A 39 -6.34 -3.55 13.06
C SER A 39 -7.23 -4.63 13.67
N ASN A 40 -7.39 -5.80 13.05
CA ASN A 40 -8.07 -6.93 13.67
C ASN A 40 -7.35 -7.38 14.95
N ILE A 41 -8.12 -7.83 15.94
CA ILE A 41 -7.58 -8.35 17.20
C ILE A 41 -7.80 -9.86 17.25
N TYR A 42 -6.72 -10.58 17.50
CA TYR A 42 -6.70 -12.04 17.51
C TYR A 42 -6.21 -12.60 18.85
N SER A 43 -6.65 -13.80 19.17
CA SER A 43 -5.93 -14.70 20.06
C SER A 43 -4.85 -15.39 19.25
N GLY A 44 -3.58 -15.15 19.56
CA GLY A 44 -2.43 -15.78 18.92
C GLY A 44 -1.68 -16.72 19.85
N ILE A 45 -0.88 -17.62 19.29
CA ILE A 45 0.01 -18.54 20.03
C ILE A 45 1.44 -18.29 19.56
N ILE A 46 2.35 -18.05 20.50
CA ILE A 46 3.78 -17.92 20.22
C ILE A 46 4.31 -19.29 19.80
N ARG A 47 4.76 -19.42 18.56
CA ARG A 47 5.29 -20.68 18.01
C ARG A 47 6.79 -20.79 18.12
N ARG A 48 7.50 -19.67 17.99
CA ARG A 48 8.96 -19.66 18.07
C ARG A 48 9.46 -18.32 18.56
N VAL A 49 10.43 -18.34 19.47
CA VAL A 49 11.12 -17.14 19.97
C VAL A 49 12.51 -17.08 19.32
N LEU A 50 12.89 -15.91 18.84
CA LEU A 50 14.16 -15.61 18.19
C LEU A 50 14.94 -14.54 18.98
N PRO A 51 15.72 -14.95 20.02
CA PRO A 51 16.40 -13.98 20.88
C PRO A 51 17.39 -13.10 20.11
N GLY A 52 18.07 -13.64 19.09
CA GLY A 52 19.04 -12.89 18.28
C GLY A 52 18.41 -11.74 17.47
N MET A 53 17.11 -11.81 17.18
CA MET A 53 16.35 -10.77 16.48
C MET A 53 15.40 -10.02 17.41
N GLN A 54 15.41 -10.32 18.71
CA GLN A 54 14.46 -9.77 19.68
C GLN A 54 13.01 -9.83 19.23
N SER A 55 12.62 -10.94 18.57
CA SER A 55 11.32 -11.12 17.93
C SER A 55 10.76 -12.54 18.14
N ALA A 56 9.46 -12.71 18.03
CA ALA A 56 8.80 -14.00 18.07
C ALA A 56 7.84 -14.18 16.91
N PHE A 57 7.73 -15.42 16.42
CA PHE A 57 6.68 -15.81 15.48
C PHE A 57 5.42 -16.22 16.24
N VAL A 58 4.29 -15.64 15.80
CA VAL A 58 2.98 -15.87 16.39
C VAL A 58 2.06 -16.42 15.32
N GLU A 59 1.43 -17.56 15.59
CA GLU A 59 0.31 -18.06 14.80
C GLU A 59 -0.99 -17.40 15.27
N PHE A 60 -1.76 -16.84 14.31
CA PHE A 60 -3.03 -16.17 14.59
C PHE A 60 -4.01 -16.38 13.43
N GLY A 61 -5.31 -16.36 13.69
CA GLY A 61 -6.31 -16.41 12.63
C GLY A 61 -6.22 -17.61 11.67
N GLY A 62 -6.14 -18.83 12.21
CA GLY A 62 -6.05 -20.06 11.42
C GLY A 62 -4.61 -20.36 10.98
N THR A 63 -4.31 -20.33 9.67
CA THR A 63 -3.00 -20.64 9.11
C THR A 63 -2.04 -19.43 9.02
N ARG A 64 -2.49 -18.24 9.42
CA ARG A 64 -1.69 -17.03 9.32
C ARG A 64 -0.60 -16.99 10.39
N THR A 65 0.59 -16.57 9.98
CA THR A 65 1.73 -16.32 10.86
C THR A 65 2.14 -14.85 10.79
N GLY A 66 2.48 -14.29 11.94
CA GLY A 66 3.00 -12.94 12.04
C GLY A 66 4.23 -12.91 12.94
N PHE A 67 4.85 -11.77 13.04
CA PHE A 67 5.95 -11.53 13.96
C PHE A 67 5.63 -10.40 14.93
N ILE A 68 6.20 -10.50 16.13
CA ILE A 68 6.08 -9.50 17.18
C ILE A 68 7.47 -9.22 17.76
N HIS A 69 7.82 -7.95 17.88
CA HIS A 69 9.09 -7.55 18.47
C HIS A 69 8.97 -7.45 20.01
N ALA A 70 10.08 -7.59 20.73
CA ALA A 70 10.13 -7.50 22.20
C ALA A 70 9.45 -6.23 22.73
N ASN A 71 9.66 -5.10 22.07
CA ASN A 71 9.04 -3.83 22.45
C ASN A 71 7.51 -3.82 22.34
N ASP A 72 6.95 -4.63 21.42
CA ASP A 72 5.50 -4.78 21.20
C ASP A 72 4.86 -5.78 22.18
N LEU A 73 5.69 -6.53 22.92
CA LEU A 73 5.26 -7.48 23.97
C LEU A 73 5.38 -6.90 25.39
N LYS A 74 6.24 -5.88 25.60
CA LYS A 74 6.50 -5.30 26.90
C LYS A 74 5.24 -4.66 27.48
N LEU A 75 4.81 -5.13 28.64
CA LEU A 75 3.73 -4.49 29.38
C LEU A 75 4.21 -3.18 30.03
N ASN A 76 3.34 -2.18 30.16
CA ASN A 76 3.62 -0.89 30.82
C ASN A 76 4.70 -0.06 30.13
N ILE A 77 4.64 0.11 28.81
CA ILE A 77 5.45 1.07 28.08
C ILE A 77 4.89 2.49 28.21
N THR A 78 5.78 3.48 28.10
CA THR A 78 5.34 4.87 27.95
C THR A 78 4.79 5.12 26.54
N TYR A 79 3.98 6.16 26.40
CA TYR A 79 3.45 6.53 25.07
C TYR A 79 4.57 6.96 24.11
N GLU A 80 5.63 7.55 24.60
CA GLU A 80 6.81 7.92 23.80
C GLU A 80 7.53 6.68 23.25
N GLU A 81 7.69 5.64 24.06
CA GLU A 81 8.20 4.34 23.62
C GLU A 81 7.28 3.71 22.58
N TYR A 82 5.96 3.78 22.81
CA TYR A 82 4.95 3.29 21.85
C TYR A 82 5.03 4.02 20.50
N GLN A 83 5.13 5.36 20.49
CA GLN A 83 5.28 6.13 19.26
C GLN A 83 6.59 5.79 18.54
N LYS A 84 7.71 5.68 19.27
CA LYS A 84 8.99 5.27 18.68
C LYS A 84 8.92 3.87 18.04
N ASN A 85 8.22 2.93 18.67
CA ASN A 85 8.00 1.58 18.10
C ASN A 85 7.19 1.60 16.81
N LEU A 86 6.23 2.53 16.69
CA LEU A 86 5.47 2.73 15.45
C LEU A 86 6.28 3.45 14.35
N GLU A 87 7.22 4.31 14.72
CA GLU A 87 8.03 5.11 13.79
C GLU A 87 9.33 4.41 13.38
N SER A 88 9.99 3.66 14.29
CA SER A 88 11.28 2.98 14.01
C SER A 88 11.22 1.93 12.90
N ASP A 89 10.02 1.45 12.59
CA ASP A 89 9.82 0.47 11.53
C ASP A 89 9.69 1.10 10.13
N ASP A 90 9.44 2.41 10.07
CA ASP A 90 9.40 3.15 8.81
C ASP A 90 10.83 3.47 8.33
N ASP A 91 11.82 3.53 9.25
CA ASP A 91 13.23 3.78 8.93
C ASP A 91 13.99 2.52 8.51
N GLU A 92 13.59 1.33 8.93
CA GLU A 92 14.20 0.07 8.46
C GLU A 92 13.88 -0.22 6.98
N ASP A 93 12.70 0.21 6.49
CA ASP A 93 12.37 0.14 5.06
C ASP A 93 12.99 1.30 4.24
N ALA A 94 13.48 2.36 4.90
CA ALA A 94 13.98 3.58 4.26
C ALA A 94 15.51 3.71 4.23
N GLY A 95 16.28 2.69 4.55
CA GLY A 95 17.73 2.62 4.33
C GLY A 95 18.50 3.92 4.65
N SER A 96 18.19 4.63 5.75
CA SER A 96 18.85 5.87 6.12
C SER A 96 20.11 5.61 6.95
N GLU A 97 21.25 5.46 6.28
CA GLU A 97 22.54 5.82 6.85
C GLU A 97 22.65 7.35 6.87
N ASP A 98 22.05 8.01 7.83
CA ASP A 98 22.35 9.42 8.09
C ASP A 98 23.19 9.50 9.37
N GLN A 99 24.51 9.47 9.13
CA GLN A 99 25.53 9.87 10.09
C GLN A 99 25.48 11.40 10.22
N SER A 100 24.71 11.94 11.17
CA SER A 100 25.04 13.24 11.75
C SER A 100 24.15 13.56 12.96
N GLN A 101 24.82 13.66 14.05
CA GLN A 101 24.48 14.12 15.39
C GLN A 101 24.27 13.01 16.43
N GLU A 102 25.41 12.63 17.04
CA GLU A 102 25.47 12.04 18.37
C GLU A 102 24.83 12.99 19.39
N THR A 103 23.53 12.93 19.54
CA THR A 103 22.90 13.25 20.82
C THR A 103 23.08 12.01 21.69
N GLN A 104 23.78 12.14 22.81
CA GLN A 104 23.98 11.11 23.82
C GLN A 104 22.64 10.50 24.20
N SER A 105 22.28 9.41 23.51
CA SER A 105 21.15 8.58 23.89
C SER A 105 21.59 7.71 25.05
N GLU A 106 20.90 7.81 26.18
CA GLU A 106 21.03 6.89 27.29
C GLU A 106 21.05 5.43 26.77
N PRO A 107 21.86 4.53 27.38
CA PRO A 107 21.97 3.16 26.91
C PRO A 107 20.59 2.53 26.91
N ARG A 108 20.12 2.11 25.71
CA ARG A 108 18.87 1.38 25.53
C ARG A 108 18.88 0.20 26.51
N LYS A 109 17.96 0.18 27.48
CA LYS A 109 17.74 -1.01 28.29
C LYS A 109 17.37 -2.13 27.31
N HIS A 110 18.26 -3.06 27.10
CA HIS A 110 18.01 -4.25 26.27
C HIS A 110 16.81 -4.99 26.87
N THR A 111 15.69 -4.92 26.20
CA THR A 111 14.50 -5.70 26.53
C THR A 111 14.75 -7.09 25.96
N ASP A 112 15.04 -8.07 26.80
CA ASP A 112 15.21 -9.46 26.34
C ASP A 112 13.84 -10.07 26.10
N ILE A 113 13.57 -10.49 24.87
CA ILE A 113 12.30 -11.09 24.49
C ILE A 113 11.98 -12.35 25.29
N THR A 114 12.99 -13.04 25.78
CA THR A 114 12.80 -14.28 26.56
C THR A 114 12.13 -14.05 27.91
N GLU A 115 12.16 -12.79 28.41
CA GLU A 115 11.43 -12.39 29.63
C GLU A 115 9.93 -12.30 29.41
N TYR A 116 9.48 -11.99 28.19
CA TYR A 116 8.09 -11.68 27.85
C TYR A 116 7.43 -12.76 27.00
N ALA A 117 8.21 -13.50 26.20
CA ALA A 117 7.72 -14.49 25.27
C ALA A 117 8.16 -15.91 25.65
N LYS A 118 7.20 -16.82 25.80
CA LYS A 118 7.44 -18.25 25.93
C LYS A 118 6.66 -18.98 24.84
N GLU A 119 7.34 -19.95 24.19
CA GLU A 119 6.70 -20.79 23.18
C GLU A 119 5.49 -21.54 23.78
N GLY A 120 4.41 -21.60 23.02
CA GLY A 120 3.14 -22.17 23.44
C GLY A 120 2.23 -21.18 24.21
N ASN A 121 2.73 -20.02 24.65
CA ASN A 121 1.89 -19.04 25.33
C ASN A 121 0.88 -18.41 24.37
N ARG A 122 -0.34 -18.27 24.89
CA ARG A 122 -1.42 -17.57 24.20
C ARG A 122 -1.39 -16.08 24.56
N ILE A 123 -1.45 -15.23 23.55
CA ILE A 123 -1.41 -13.78 23.69
C ILE A 123 -2.53 -13.12 22.90
N LEU A 124 -3.00 -11.94 23.37
CA LEU A 124 -3.94 -11.10 22.64
C LEU A 124 -3.10 -10.14 21.77
N VAL A 125 -3.32 -10.16 20.48
CA VAL A 125 -2.54 -9.36 19.52
C VAL A 125 -3.43 -8.59 18.56
N GLN A 126 -2.97 -7.41 18.16
CA GLN A 126 -3.55 -6.60 17.10
C GLN A 126 -2.60 -6.54 15.93
N VAL A 127 -3.13 -6.60 14.71
CA VAL A 127 -2.34 -6.46 13.48
C VAL A 127 -2.07 -4.98 13.22
N VAL A 128 -0.79 -4.61 13.14
CA VAL A 128 -0.33 -3.22 12.87
C VAL A 128 0.02 -3.00 11.40
N LYS A 129 0.61 -4.04 10.76
CA LYS A 129 0.89 -4.04 9.31
C LYS A 129 0.45 -5.39 8.74
N GLU A 130 -0.18 -5.35 7.58
CA GLU A 130 -0.56 -6.56 6.85
C GLU A 130 0.65 -7.33 6.33
N PRO A 131 0.50 -8.64 6.05
CA PRO A 131 1.51 -9.37 5.32
C PRO A 131 1.75 -8.71 3.97
N ILE A 132 3.01 -8.50 3.59
CA ILE A 132 3.39 -7.92 2.30
C ILE A 132 4.41 -8.85 1.63
N GLY A 133 4.08 -9.38 0.47
CA GLY A 133 4.91 -10.36 -0.24
C GLY A 133 5.20 -11.58 0.64
N GLN A 134 6.47 -11.84 0.95
CA GLN A 134 6.90 -12.97 1.80
C GLN A 134 7.01 -12.60 3.30
N LYS A 135 6.83 -11.32 3.67
CA LYS A 135 6.90 -10.88 5.06
C LYS A 135 5.57 -11.16 5.78
N GLY A 136 5.63 -11.78 6.95
CA GLY A 136 4.45 -12.01 7.79
C GLY A 136 3.87 -10.70 8.36
N ALA A 137 2.62 -10.77 8.87
CA ALA A 137 1.99 -9.63 9.52
C ALA A 137 2.79 -9.14 10.73
N LYS A 138 2.86 -7.81 10.93
CA LYS A 138 3.39 -7.25 12.19
C LYS A 138 2.29 -7.18 13.23
N LEU A 139 2.59 -7.67 14.43
CA LEU A 139 1.68 -7.78 15.55
C LEU A 139 2.16 -6.94 16.73
N THR A 140 1.20 -6.48 17.56
CA THR A 140 1.47 -5.83 18.86
C THR A 140 0.50 -6.30 19.92
N THR A 141 0.90 -6.29 21.21
CA THR A 141 0.01 -6.47 22.36
C THR A 141 -0.56 -5.13 22.85
N HIS A 142 -0.08 -4.02 22.32
CA HIS A 142 -0.57 -2.68 22.62
C HIS A 142 -1.85 -2.38 21.85
N ILE A 143 -2.96 -2.88 22.37
CA ILE A 143 -4.27 -2.75 21.73
C ILE A 143 -4.69 -1.28 21.69
N SER A 144 -5.14 -0.82 20.52
CA SER A 144 -5.75 0.48 20.31
C SER A 144 -7.14 0.33 19.71
N LEU A 145 -8.14 0.98 20.32
CA LEU A 145 -9.51 0.97 19.82
C LEU A 145 -9.87 2.36 19.30
N ALA A 146 -9.87 2.49 17.98
CA ALA A 146 -10.17 3.74 17.32
C ALA A 146 -11.67 4.02 17.29
N GLY A 147 -12.05 5.22 17.76
CA GLY A 147 -13.36 5.83 17.58
C GLY A 147 -13.24 7.04 16.65
N ARG A 148 -14.37 7.74 16.45
CA ARG A 148 -14.45 8.95 15.64
C ARG A 148 -13.71 10.13 16.29
N TYR A 149 -13.92 10.31 17.59
CA TYR A 149 -13.40 11.45 18.35
C TYR A 149 -12.20 11.09 19.21
N CYS A 150 -12.03 9.82 19.54
CA CYS A 150 -10.90 9.39 20.36
C CYS A 150 -10.36 8.01 19.96
N VAL A 151 -9.13 7.72 20.40
CA VAL A 151 -8.55 6.38 20.40
C VAL A 151 -8.36 5.96 21.85
N LEU A 152 -9.00 4.89 22.27
CA LEU A 152 -8.79 4.30 23.57
C LEU A 152 -7.55 3.41 23.55
N LEU A 153 -6.67 3.58 24.52
CA LEU A 153 -5.45 2.80 24.74
C LEU A 153 -5.57 1.99 26.02
N PRO A 154 -6.15 0.79 26.00
CA PRO A 154 -6.42 0.04 27.20
C PRO A 154 -5.18 -0.44 27.97
N THR A 155 -4.05 -0.56 27.27
CA THR A 155 -2.79 -1.13 27.80
C THR A 155 -1.70 -0.09 28.04
N ILE A 156 -1.96 1.17 27.69
CA ILE A 156 -0.98 2.27 27.78
C ILE A 156 -1.59 3.44 28.56
N THR A 157 -0.89 3.92 29.59
CA THR A 157 -1.32 5.06 30.37
C THR A 157 -0.86 6.36 29.75
N HIS A 158 -1.72 7.03 28.97
CA HIS A 158 -1.36 8.29 28.29
C HIS A 158 -2.58 9.15 27.99
N ILE A 159 -2.38 10.48 27.97
CA ILE A 159 -3.36 11.46 27.48
C ILE A 159 -2.74 12.22 26.32
N GLY A 160 -3.28 12.00 25.12
CA GLY A 160 -2.91 12.74 23.92
C GLY A 160 -4.04 13.63 23.44
N VAL A 161 -3.71 14.80 22.88
CA VAL A 161 -4.64 15.67 22.15
C VAL A 161 -4.01 16.01 20.82
N SER A 162 -4.75 15.83 19.73
CA SER A 162 -4.26 16.10 18.37
C SER A 162 -3.56 17.46 18.26
N ARG A 163 -2.37 17.47 17.65
CA ARG A 163 -1.60 18.70 17.42
C ARG A 163 -2.28 19.67 16.46
N ARG A 164 -3.23 19.17 15.63
CA ARG A 164 -4.00 19.96 14.65
C ARG A 164 -5.10 20.80 15.30
N ILE A 165 -5.43 20.59 16.58
CA ILE A 165 -6.38 21.42 17.31
C ILE A 165 -5.63 22.67 17.80
N ASN A 166 -5.88 23.82 17.14
CA ASN A 166 -5.22 25.08 17.44
C ASN A 166 -5.89 25.86 18.58
N ASP A 167 -7.17 25.61 18.82
CA ASP A 167 -7.94 26.26 19.90
C ASP A 167 -7.41 25.80 21.28
N ARG A 168 -6.88 26.74 22.05
CA ARG A 168 -6.24 26.48 23.34
C ARG A 168 -7.25 26.10 24.41
N GLU A 169 -8.40 26.79 24.45
CA GLU A 169 -9.46 26.51 25.42
C GLU A 169 -10.03 25.10 25.21
N LYS A 170 -10.31 24.77 23.95
CA LYS A 170 -10.79 23.42 23.61
C LYS A 170 -9.76 22.33 23.90
N ARG A 171 -8.47 22.62 23.69
CA ARG A 171 -7.40 21.67 24.06
C ARG A 171 -7.34 21.41 25.55
N ASP A 172 -7.51 22.44 26.36
CA ASP A 172 -7.44 22.30 27.82
C ASP A 172 -8.68 21.59 28.35
N GLU A 173 -9.88 21.90 27.83
CA GLU A 173 -11.12 21.12 28.09
C GLU A 173 -10.95 19.62 27.77
N LEU A 174 -10.40 19.30 26.61
CA LEU A 174 -10.16 17.93 26.18
C LEU A 174 -9.12 17.23 27.06
N LYS A 175 -8.08 17.92 27.52
CA LYS A 175 -7.08 17.36 28.45
C LYS A 175 -7.71 17.03 29.82
N GLU A 176 -8.56 17.93 30.36
CA GLU A 176 -9.27 17.68 31.61
C GLU A 176 -10.18 16.46 31.49
N PHE A 177 -10.88 16.32 30.37
CA PHE A 177 -11.67 15.11 30.07
C PHE A 177 -10.79 13.87 30.04
N GLY A 178 -9.65 13.93 29.34
CA GLY A 178 -8.67 12.83 29.27
C GLY A 178 -8.19 12.38 30.66
N GLN A 179 -7.96 13.32 31.59
CA GLN A 179 -7.60 12.98 32.97
C GLN A 179 -8.68 12.19 33.71
N LYS A 180 -9.97 12.45 33.43
CA LYS A 180 -11.07 11.66 33.99
C LYS A 180 -11.07 10.22 33.46
N VAL A 181 -10.73 10.03 32.19
CA VAL A 181 -10.60 8.70 31.58
C VAL A 181 -9.38 7.96 32.15
N LEU A 182 -8.24 8.65 32.30
CA LEU A 182 -7.02 8.09 32.88
C LEU A 182 -7.23 7.57 34.30
N LYS A 183 -7.99 8.29 35.11
CA LYS A 183 -8.36 7.85 36.47
C LYS A 183 -9.13 6.53 36.49
N LYS A 184 -9.75 6.12 35.37
CA LYS A 184 -10.38 4.81 35.19
C LYS A 184 -9.40 3.72 34.75
N GLY A 185 -8.10 4.03 34.61
CA GLY A 185 -7.04 3.10 34.23
C GLY A 185 -6.80 2.96 32.71
N TYR A 186 -7.36 3.84 31.90
CA TYR A 186 -7.24 3.79 30.43
C TYR A 186 -6.53 5.03 29.88
N GLY A 187 -5.63 4.84 28.93
CA GLY A 187 -5.11 5.95 28.13
C GLY A 187 -6.08 6.35 27.02
N ILE A 188 -5.96 7.58 26.56
CA ILE A 188 -6.81 8.14 25.51
C ILE A 188 -6.05 9.14 24.66
N ILE A 189 -6.29 9.09 23.34
CA ILE A 189 -5.84 10.12 22.39
C ILE A 189 -7.10 10.77 21.81
N LEU A 190 -7.26 12.07 22.02
CA LEU A 190 -8.34 12.86 21.47
C LEU A 190 -7.97 13.37 20.07
N ARG A 191 -8.80 12.99 19.09
CA ARG A 191 -8.57 13.23 17.67
C ARG A 191 -8.97 14.65 17.27
N THR A 192 -8.62 15.08 16.07
CA THR A 192 -8.93 16.42 15.56
C THR A 192 -10.44 16.68 15.57
N LEU A 193 -11.26 15.70 15.18
CA LEU A 193 -12.71 15.80 15.16
C LEU A 193 -13.33 15.99 16.58
N ALA A 194 -12.61 15.70 17.64
CA ALA A 194 -13.07 15.96 19.01
C ALA A 194 -13.27 17.46 19.31
N ALA A 195 -12.62 18.34 18.52
CA ALA A 195 -12.82 19.78 18.64
C ALA A 195 -14.19 20.26 18.12
N GLU A 196 -14.80 19.48 17.24
CA GLU A 196 -16.06 19.84 16.54
C GLU A 196 -17.32 19.35 17.27
N THR A 197 -17.14 18.67 18.41
CA THR A 197 -18.27 18.06 19.15
C THR A 197 -18.25 18.40 20.64
N ASP A 198 -19.32 18.06 21.34
CA ASP A 198 -19.43 18.24 22.77
C ASP A 198 -18.79 17.08 23.57
N ILE A 199 -18.41 17.35 24.81
CA ILE A 199 -17.79 16.37 25.70
C ILE A 199 -18.72 15.17 25.98
N LYS A 200 -20.04 15.36 26.00
CA LYS A 200 -20.98 14.28 26.26
C LYS A 200 -20.98 13.24 25.15
N THR A 201 -20.85 13.68 23.91
CA THR A 201 -20.73 12.80 22.74
C THR A 201 -19.41 12.00 22.80
N ILE A 202 -18.31 12.66 23.16
CA ILE A 202 -17.01 11.99 23.36
C ILE A 202 -17.13 10.97 24.52
N GLU A 203 -17.79 11.32 25.62
CA GLU A 203 -17.97 10.42 26.76
C GLU A 203 -18.78 9.17 26.39
N LYS A 204 -19.84 9.31 25.59
CA LYS A 204 -20.62 8.15 25.08
C LYS A 204 -19.71 7.21 24.27
N GLU A 205 -18.85 7.76 23.38
CA GLU A 205 -17.92 6.96 22.60
C GLU A 205 -16.90 6.24 23.49
N VAL A 206 -16.31 6.93 24.47
CA VAL A 206 -15.38 6.33 25.44
C VAL A 206 -16.02 5.18 26.22
N VAL A 207 -17.26 5.36 26.69
CA VAL A 207 -18.00 4.30 27.39
C VAL A 207 -18.23 3.11 26.48
N PHE A 208 -18.57 3.34 25.21
CA PHE A 208 -18.72 2.27 24.22
C PHE A 208 -17.40 1.52 23.99
N LEU A 209 -16.29 2.23 23.80
CA LEU A 209 -14.97 1.63 23.58
C LEU A 209 -14.48 0.84 24.80
N ILE A 210 -14.76 1.32 26.03
CA ILE A 210 -14.46 0.57 27.25
C ILE A 210 -15.28 -0.72 27.33
N LYS A 211 -16.58 -0.68 27.03
CA LYS A 211 -17.42 -1.89 26.97
C LYS A 211 -16.90 -2.88 25.92
N LYS A 212 -16.51 -2.38 24.76
CA LYS A 212 -15.90 -3.17 23.70
C LYS A 212 -14.61 -3.86 24.18
N TRP A 213 -13.73 -3.12 24.86
CA TRP A 213 -12.52 -3.69 25.46
C TRP A 213 -12.81 -4.81 26.45
N ILE A 214 -13.75 -4.61 27.36
CA ILE A 214 -14.17 -5.63 28.34
C ILE A 214 -14.72 -6.87 27.63
N SER A 215 -15.48 -6.70 26.55
CA SER A 215 -15.97 -7.81 25.73
C SER A 215 -14.82 -8.60 25.08
N ILE A 216 -13.84 -7.90 24.52
CA ILE A 216 -12.62 -8.49 23.94
C ILE A 216 -11.87 -9.33 24.97
N GLN A 217 -11.63 -8.77 26.17
CA GLN A 217 -10.96 -9.50 27.25
C GLN A 217 -11.74 -10.75 27.69
N ASN A 218 -13.04 -10.64 27.83
CA ASN A 218 -13.90 -11.78 28.23
C ASN A 218 -13.87 -12.87 27.15
N THR A 219 -13.95 -12.52 25.87
CA THR A 219 -13.87 -13.45 24.75
C THR A 219 -12.51 -14.14 24.70
N PHE A 220 -11.43 -13.36 24.88
CA PHE A 220 -10.09 -13.91 24.95
C PHE A 220 -9.94 -14.89 26.12
N GLN A 221 -10.40 -14.55 27.33
CA GLN A 221 -10.30 -15.43 28.52
C GLN A 221 -11.08 -16.75 28.36
N LYS A 222 -12.27 -16.70 27.77
CA LYS A 222 -13.13 -17.88 27.55
C LYS A 222 -12.66 -18.76 26.39
N GLY A 223 -12.01 -18.18 25.39
CA GLY A 223 -11.54 -18.85 24.18
C GLY A 223 -10.35 -19.77 24.43
N ARG A 224 -10.10 -20.69 23.50
CA ARG A 224 -8.91 -21.56 23.47
C ARG A 224 -8.32 -21.56 22.06
N GLY A 225 -7.00 -21.57 21.95
CA GLY A 225 -6.31 -21.58 20.64
C GLY A 225 -6.29 -20.23 19.94
N THR A 226 -6.08 -20.28 18.63
CA THR A 226 -6.05 -19.10 17.76
C THR A 226 -7.46 -18.78 17.26
N ALA A 227 -7.86 -17.52 17.33
CA ALA A 227 -9.17 -17.07 16.85
C ALA A 227 -9.19 -15.56 16.59
N LEU A 228 -10.03 -15.11 15.67
CA LEU A 228 -10.43 -13.71 15.56
C LEU A 228 -11.30 -13.37 16.80
N ILE A 229 -10.86 -12.40 17.58
CA ILE A 229 -11.58 -11.93 18.78
C ILE A 229 -12.44 -10.73 18.46
N GLU A 230 -11.90 -9.77 17.74
CA GLU A 230 -12.61 -8.56 17.32
C GLU A 230 -12.16 -8.17 15.89
N PRO A 231 -13.08 -8.12 14.94
CA PRO A 231 -12.77 -7.58 13.62
C PRO A 231 -12.53 -6.07 13.68
N ALA A 232 -11.68 -5.57 12.80
CA ALA A 232 -11.53 -4.14 12.55
C ALA A 232 -12.88 -3.54 12.08
N LEU A 233 -12.97 -2.22 12.18
CA LEU A 233 -14.09 -1.52 11.56
C LEU A 233 -14.09 -1.76 10.04
N ASP A 234 -15.28 -1.94 9.48
CA ASP A 234 -15.40 -2.03 8.01
C ASP A 234 -14.74 -0.81 7.36
N PRO A 235 -13.89 -0.98 6.34
CA PRO A 235 -13.15 0.12 5.72
C PRO A 235 -14.04 1.27 5.25
N MET A 236 -15.25 1.01 4.76
CA MET A 236 -16.21 2.07 4.43
C MET A 236 -16.55 2.91 5.67
N LEU A 237 -16.83 2.25 6.82
CA LEU A 237 -17.11 2.95 8.07
C LEU A 237 -15.87 3.65 8.62
N ASP A 238 -14.67 3.10 8.39
CA ASP A 238 -13.41 3.76 8.77
C ASP A 238 -13.24 5.09 8.01
N PHE A 239 -13.53 5.13 6.71
CA PHE A 239 -13.55 6.39 5.95
C PHE A 239 -14.58 7.38 6.48
N VAL A 240 -15.79 6.93 6.79
CA VAL A 240 -16.82 7.78 7.40
C VAL A 240 -16.36 8.31 8.74
N GLN A 241 -15.75 7.46 9.57
CA GLN A 241 -15.21 7.80 10.87
C GLN A 241 -14.11 8.87 10.81
N ASN A 242 -13.28 8.82 9.79
CA ASN A 242 -12.14 9.71 9.62
C ASN A 242 -12.49 11.02 8.86
N THR A 243 -13.70 11.12 8.31
CA THR A 243 -14.14 12.29 7.54
C THR A 243 -14.99 13.22 8.41
N ALA A 244 -14.71 14.53 8.38
CA ALA A 244 -15.56 15.53 9.03
C ALA A 244 -16.93 15.61 8.35
N MET A 245 -17.99 15.76 9.15
CA MET A 245 -19.37 15.72 8.61
C MET A 245 -19.69 16.89 7.68
N ASN A 246 -19.06 18.02 7.87
CA ASN A 246 -19.19 19.20 7.00
C ASN A 246 -18.49 19.01 5.63
N GLU A 247 -17.50 18.13 5.56
CA GLU A 247 -16.80 17.78 4.31
C GLU A 247 -17.50 16.66 3.54
N LEU A 248 -18.23 15.79 4.24
CA LEU A 248 -18.94 14.66 3.66
C LEU A 248 -20.28 15.11 3.08
N SER A 249 -20.42 15.04 1.75
CA SER A 249 -21.65 15.38 1.06
C SER A 249 -22.63 14.22 0.95
N GLU A 250 -22.13 13.06 0.55
CA GLU A 250 -22.97 11.87 0.42
C GLU A 250 -22.14 10.58 0.51
N ILE A 251 -22.83 9.52 0.92
CA ILE A 251 -22.37 8.13 0.86
C ILE A 251 -23.39 7.38 0.02
N VAL A 252 -22.93 6.78 -1.08
CA VAL A 252 -23.80 6.02 -1.99
C VAL A 252 -23.35 4.57 -1.99
N VAL A 253 -24.25 3.68 -1.70
CA VAL A 253 -23.98 2.24 -1.56
C VAL A 253 -24.98 1.42 -2.40
N ASP A 254 -24.53 0.36 -3.03
CA ASP A 254 -25.36 -0.55 -3.82
C ASP A 254 -25.75 -1.84 -3.08
N ASN A 255 -25.33 -1.99 -1.83
CA ASN A 255 -25.66 -3.14 -0.99
C ASN A 255 -26.47 -2.72 0.26
N LYS A 256 -27.58 -3.41 0.52
CA LYS A 256 -28.47 -3.09 1.65
C LYS A 256 -27.84 -3.30 3.02
N ASN A 257 -26.89 -4.23 3.14
CA ASN A 257 -26.19 -4.45 4.41
C ASN A 257 -25.25 -3.27 4.70
N ASP A 258 -24.57 -2.77 3.67
CA ASP A 258 -23.71 -1.60 3.79
C ASP A 258 -24.53 -0.33 4.09
N GLU A 259 -25.69 -0.15 3.44
CA GLU A 259 -26.63 0.94 3.77
C GLU A 259 -27.03 0.90 5.26
N LYS A 260 -27.44 -0.27 5.72
CA LYS A 260 -27.83 -0.44 7.13
C LYS A 260 -26.67 -0.14 8.08
N ALA A 261 -25.47 -0.65 7.77
CA ALA A 261 -24.29 -0.43 8.61
C ALA A 261 -23.94 1.06 8.74
N VAL A 262 -24.01 1.81 7.63
CA VAL A 262 -23.77 3.27 7.65
C VAL A 262 -24.87 3.98 8.43
N ARG A 263 -26.13 3.64 8.23
CA ARG A 263 -27.26 4.25 8.96
C ARG A 263 -27.16 3.99 10.46
N ASP A 264 -26.85 2.77 10.88
CA ASP A 264 -26.65 2.40 12.29
C ASP A 264 -25.48 3.19 12.89
N TYR A 265 -24.39 3.38 12.11
CA TYR A 265 -23.25 4.20 12.52
C TYR A 265 -23.64 5.66 12.78
N PHE A 266 -24.36 6.30 11.84
CA PHE A 266 -24.85 7.69 12.02
C PHE A 266 -25.77 7.83 13.22
N ALA A 267 -26.71 6.88 13.40
CA ALA A 267 -27.64 6.87 14.52
C ALA A 267 -26.91 6.77 15.88
N PHE A 268 -25.81 6.01 15.94
CA PHE A 268 -25.00 5.91 17.16
C PHE A 268 -24.43 7.25 17.59
N TYR A 269 -24.00 8.09 16.64
CA TYR A 269 -23.48 9.43 16.90
C TYR A 269 -24.56 10.51 16.98
N GLY A 270 -25.83 10.16 16.79
CA GLY A 270 -26.96 11.12 16.81
C GLY A 270 -27.07 11.98 15.57
N GLU A 271 -26.42 11.55 14.48
CA GLU A 271 -26.48 12.21 13.18
C GLU A 271 -27.67 11.69 12.35
N ASN A 272 -28.27 12.56 11.53
CA ASN A 272 -29.33 12.12 10.62
C ASN A 272 -28.72 11.48 9.36
N PRO A 273 -28.96 10.17 9.09
CA PRO A 273 -28.42 9.52 7.92
C PRO A 273 -29.11 9.93 6.61
N ASP A 274 -30.38 10.39 6.64
CA ASP A 274 -31.19 10.60 5.42
C ASP A 274 -30.65 11.70 4.52
N ASP A 275 -29.94 12.64 5.09
CA ASP A 275 -29.35 13.75 4.34
C ASP A 275 -28.11 13.34 3.54
N LYS A 276 -27.47 12.22 3.92
CA LYS A 276 -26.14 11.85 3.41
C LYS A 276 -26.07 10.43 2.85
N VAL A 277 -26.88 9.49 3.33
CA VAL A 277 -26.82 8.08 2.94
C VAL A 277 -27.87 7.80 1.87
N LYS A 278 -27.39 7.36 0.69
CA LYS A 278 -28.25 7.03 -0.45
C LYS A 278 -28.03 5.55 -0.84
N PHE A 279 -29.13 4.86 -1.03
CA PHE A 279 -29.11 3.54 -1.67
C PHE A 279 -29.15 3.70 -3.18
N TYR A 280 -28.29 2.98 -3.89
CA TYR A 280 -28.21 2.97 -5.34
C TYR A 280 -28.89 1.72 -5.88
N ASP A 281 -29.96 1.89 -6.65
CA ASP A 281 -30.76 0.80 -7.25
C ASP A 281 -30.98 0.95 -8.76
N LEU A 282 -30.16 1.78 -9.42
CA LEU A 282 -30.25 1.96 -10.86
C LEU A 282 -29.69 0.75 -11.62
N PRO A 283 -30.15 0.48 -12.87
CA PRO A 283 -29.74 -0.70 -13.63
C PRO A 283 -28.29 -0.67 -14.14
N TYR A 284 -27.63 0.47 -14.05
CA TYR A 284 -26.22 0.61 -14.45
C TYR A 284 -25.29 0.33 -13.27
N PRO A 285 -24.09 -0.24 -13.48
CA PRO A 285 -23.11 -0.37 -12.41
C PRO A 285 -22.79 1.00 -11.78
N ILE A 286 -22.70 1.04 -10.46
CA ILE A 286 -22.53 2.30 -9.72
C ILE A 286 -21.24 3.05 -10.12
N PHE A 287 -20.11 2.34 -10.35
CA PHE A 287 -18.85 2.96 -10.76
C PHE A 287 -18.89 3.54 -12.17
N ASP A 288 -19.68 2.94 -13.08
CA ASP A 288 -19.92 3.50 -14.42
C ASP A 288 -20.76 4.78 -14.33
N TYR A 289 -21.82 4.77 -13.52
CA TYR A 289 -22.68 5.93 -13.31
C TYR A 289 -21.91 7.16 -12.79
N TYR A 290 -20.99 6.95 -11.86
CA TYR A 290 -20.14 8.02 -11.32
C TYR A 290 -18.86 8.25 -12.15
N SER A 291 -18.70 7.61 -13.32
CA SER A 291 -17.52 7.71 -14.19
C SER A 291 -16.20 7.35 -13.50
N ILE A 292 -16.25 6.41 -12.56
CA ILE A 292 -15.09 5.93 -11.79
C ILE A 292 -14.34 4.85 -12.58
N GLU A 293 -15.05 3.94 -13.26
CA GLU A 293 -14.45 2.79 -13.95
C GLU A 293 -13.37 3.16 -14.99
N PRO A 294 -13.55 4.25 -15.80
CA PRO A 294 -12.49 4.71 -16.69
C PRO A 294 -11.21 5.17 -15.94
N GLU A 295 -11.35 5.75 -14.75
CA GLU A 295 -10.19 6.15 -13.94
C GLU A 295 -9.48 4.94 -13.33
N VAL A 296 -10.23 3.93 -12.86
CA VAL A 296 -9.68 2.64 -12.41
C VAL A 296 -8.85 1.99 -13.51
N THR A 297 -9.36 1.95 -14.75
CA THR A 297 -8.62 1.42 -15.90
C THR A 297 -7.32 2.19 -16.20
N LYS A 298 -7.25 3.49 -15.86
CA LYS A 298 -6.04 4.29 -16.04
C LYS A 298 -4.99 4.04 -14.98
N LEU A 299 -5.36 3.51 -13.80
CA LEU A 299 -4.44 3.29 -12.67
C LEU A 299 -3.25 2.37 -13.03
N VAL A 300 -3.49 1.38 -13.87
CA VAL A 300 -2.45 0.41 -14.28
C VAL A 300 -1.50 0.96 -15.35
N LYS A 301 -1.78 2.15 -15.91
CA LYS A 301 -0.94 2.74 -16.96
C LYS A 301 0.30 3.40 -16.33
N LYS A 302 1.48 3.08 -16.85
CA LYS A 302 2.74 3.72 -16.42
C LYS A 302 2.82 5.18 -16.83
N LYS A 303 2.31 5.51 -18.04
CA LYS A 303 2.39 6.86 -18.64
C LYS A 303 1.15 7.67 -18.34
N ILE A 304 1.34 8.88 -17.81
CA ILE A 304 0.30 9.84 -17.43
C ILE A 304 0.57 11.16 -18.15
N TRP A 305 -0.41 11.67 -18.87
CA TRP A 305 -0.31 12.93 -19.59
C TRP A 305 -0.65 14.11 -18.69
N LEU A 306 0.18 15.15 -18.76
CA LEU A 306 -0.05 16.44 -18.12
C LEU A 306 -0.90 17.34 -19.01
N LYS A 307 -1.61 18.31 -18.41
CA LYS A 307 -2.42 19.30 -19.14
C LYS A 307 -1.60 20.15 -20.12
N SER A 308 -0.34 20.43 -19.80
CA SER A 308 0.61 21.14 -20.67
C SER A 308 1.03 20.35 -21.89
N GLY A 309 0.80 19.03 -21.96
CA GLY A 309 1.29 18.13 -23.01
C GLY A 309 2.60 17.42 -22.67
N GLY A 310 3.15 17.66 -21.48
CA GLY A 310 4.18 16.81 -20.88
C GLY A 310 3.59 15.49 -20.37
N PHE A 311 4.40 14.63 -19.79
CA PHE A 311 3.92 13.38 -19.20
C PHE A 311 4.83 12.90 -18.08
N LEU A 312 4.27 12.10 -17.19
CA LEU A 312 4.97 11.34 -16.18
C LEU A 312 5.09 9.88 -16.60
N ILE A 313 6.17 9.23 -16.18
CA ILE A 313 6.30 7.78 -16.18
C ILE A 313 6.45 7.36 -14.72
N ILE A 314 5.54 6.52 -14.22
CA ILE A 314 5.58 5.98 -12.87
C ILE A 314 5.87 4.50 -12.97
N GLU A 315 6.97 4.06 -12.35
CA GLU A 315 7.38 2.67 -12.29
C GLU A 315 7.65 2.26 -10.85
N GLN A 316 7.02 1.17 -10.45
CA GLN A 316 7.23 0.57 -9.14
C GLN A 316 8.19 -0.60 -9.29
N THR A 317 9.28 -0.57 -8.53
CA THR A 317 10.24 -1.67 -8.38
C THR A 317 9.99 -2.38 -7.05
N GLU A 318 10.78 -3.40 -6.75
CA GLU A 318 10.69 -4.13 -5.47
C GLU A 318 10.99 -3.22 -4.27
N ALA A 319 11.96 -2.30 -4.38
CA ALA A 319 12.45 -1.49 -3.27
C ALA A 319 11.89 -0.06 -3.25
N LEU A 320 11.57 0.53 -4.40
CA LEU A 320 11.18 1.93 -4.50
C LEU A 320 10.30 2.21 -5.72
N THR A 321 9.63 3.36 -5.71
CA THR A 321 8.90 3.90 -6.86
C THR A 321 9.76 4.98 -7.53
N VAL A 322 9.89 4.92 -8.85
CA VAL A 322 10.59 5.92 -9.66
C VAL A 322 9.59 6.68 -10.51
N ILE A 323 9.72 8.00 -10.55
CA ILE A 323 8.87 8.88 -11.34
C ILE A 323 9.75 9.77 -12.21
N ASP A 324 9.57 9.70 -13.53
CA ASP A 324 10.28 10.51 -14.52
C ASP A 324 9.33 11.54 -15.14
N VAL A 325 9.75 12.81 -15.20
CA VAL A 325 8.97 13.93 -15.70
C VAL A 325 9.50 14.38 -17.06
N ASN A 326 8.63 14.36 -18.08
CA ASN A 326 8.99 14.69 -19.44
C ASN A 326 8.18 15.88 -19.99
N THR A 327 8.82 16.80 -20.74
CA THR A 327 8.13 17.92 -21.41
C THR A 327 7.25 17.47 -22.59
N GLY A 328 7.51 16.28 -23.14
CA GLY A 328 6.81 15.79 -24.34
C GLY A 328 7.06 16.71 -25.55
N LYS A 329 5.98 17.09 -26.24
CA LYS A 329 6.00 18.01 -27.38
C LYS A 329 5.77 19.47 -26.98
N PHE A 330 5.73 19.80 -25.69
CA PHE A 330 5.43 21.13 -25.21
C PHE A 330 6.65 22.04 -25.32
N VAL A 331 6.63 22.97 -26.30
CA VAL A 331 7.74 23.87 -26.61
C VAL A 331 7.56 25.25 -25.94
N GLY A 332 6.38 25.52 -25.32
CA GLY A 332 6.07 26.83 -24.68
C GLY A 332 6.00 28.00 -25.65
N LYS A 333 5.37 29.10 -25.22
CA LYS A 333 5.33 30.38 -25.96
C LYS A 333 6.26 31.44 -25.36
N GLY A 334 7.10 31.08 -24.37
CA GLY A 334 7.95 32.00 -23.61
C GLY A 334 9.36 31.47 -23.40
N ASP A 335 10.03 31.95 -22.33
CA ASP A 335 11.33 31.47 -21.92
C ASP A 335 11.27 29.96 -21.56
N LEU A 336 12.30 29.22 -21.96
CA LEU A 336 12.43 27.79 -21.79
C LEU A 336 12.29 27.40 -20.31
N GLU A 337 12.90 28.17 -19.41
CA GLU A 337 12.88 27.88 -17.97
C GLU A 337 11.49 28.10 -17.36
N SER A 338 10.74 29.10 -17.78
CA SER A 338 9.36 29.32 -17.34
C SER A 338 8.43 28.16 -17.74
N THR A 339 8.66 27.60 -18.91
CA THR A 339 7.95 26.41 -19.42
C THR A 339 8.27 25.17 -18.59
N VAL A 340 9.54 24.95 -18.26
CA VAL A 340 9.99 23.86 -17.40
C VAL A 340 9.37 23.96 -16.01
N VAL A 341 9.41 25.14 -15.37
CA VAL A 341 8.82 25.37 -14.05
C VAL A 341 7.32 25.07 -14.06
N LYS A 342 6.60 25.50 -15.08
CA LYS A 342 5.16 25.23 -15.22
C LYS A 342 4.91 23.72 -15.32
N THR A 343 5.65 23.02 -16.18
CA THR A 343 5.51 21.57 -16.35
C THR A 343 5.83 20.82 -15.03
N ASN A 344 6.91 21.22 -14.33
CA ASN A 344 7.29 20.63 -13.06
C ASN A 344 6.26 20.88 -11.95
N CYS A 345 5.61 22.06 -11.93
CA CYS A 345 4.53 22.34 -10.98
C CYS A 345 3.27 21.49 -11.28
N GLU A 346 2.90 21.32 -12.55
CA GLU A 346 1.82 20.41 -12.94
C GLU A 346 2.18 18.96 -12.61
N ALA A 347 3.43 18.57 -12.83
CA ALA A 347 3.95 17.25 -12.45
C ALA A 347 3.84 17.02 -10.93
N ALA A 348 4.19 18.01 -10.10
CA ALA A 348 4.09 17.92 -8.66
C ALA A 348 2.63 17.66 -8.17
N GLU A 349 1.64 18.32 -8.81
CA GLU A 349 0.21 18.07 -8.53
C GLU A 349 -0.19 16.64 -8.91
N GLU A 350 0.16 16.19 -10.11
CA GLU A 350 -0.21 14.86 -10.58
C GLU A 350 0.55 13.75 -9.84
N ILE A 351 1.79 13.99 -9.42
CA ILE A 351 2.57 13.06 -8.58
C ILE A 351 1.85 12.86 -7.25
N ALA A 352 1.56 13.93 -6.50
CA ALA A 352 0.87 13.83 -5.22
C ALA A 352 -0.49 13.12 -5.36
N TYR A 353 -1.25 13.45 -6.41
CA TYR A 353 -2.52 12.81 -6.74
C TYR A 353 -2.35 11.29 -6.97
N HIS A 354 -1.38 10.88 -7.79
CA HIS A 354 -1.17 9.47 -8.11
C HIS A 354 -0.54 8.67 -6.97
N LEU A 355 0.26 9.29 -6.10
CA LEU A 355 0.75 8.64 -4.87
C LEU A 355 -0.43 8.24 -3.98
N ARG A 356 -1.41 9.13 -3.80
CA ARG A 356 -2.61 8.88 -3.02
C ARG A 356 -3.53 7.87 -3.72
N LEU A 357 -3.88 8.10 -4.98
CA LEU A 357 -4.84 7.28 -5.73
C LEU A 357 -4.35 5.85 -5.96
N ARG A 358 -3.07 5.66 -6.24
CA ARG A 358 -2.46 4.32 -6.44
C ARG A 358 -1.99 3.68 -5.14
N ASN A 359 -2.07 4.41 -4.02
CA ASN A 359 -1.51 4.03 -2.72
C ASN A 359 -0.04 3.60 -2.81
N LEU A 360 0.76 4.39 -3.55
CA LEU A 360 2.20 4.17 -3.67
C LEU A 360 2.89 4.63 -2.38
N ALA A 361 3.66 3.76 -1.75
CA ALA A 361 4.27 4.03 -0.45
C ALA A 361 5.72 3.50 -0.37
N GLY A 362 6.42 3.83 0.71
CA GLY A 362 7.84 3.57 0.87
C GLY A 362 8.67 4.70 0.28
N ILE A 363 9.80 4.36 -0.31
CA ILE A 363 10.74 5.31 -0.94
C ILE A 363 10.25 5.64 -2.35
N ILE A 364 10.13 6.93 -2.66
CA ILE A 364 9.75 7.44 -3.97
C ILE A 364 10.82 8.41 -4.43
N VAL A 365 11.33 8.22 -5.64
CA VAL A 365 12.35 9.08 -6.25
C VAL A 365 11.75 9.74 -7.48
N VAL A 366 11.83 11.06 -7.54
CA VAL A 366 11.28 11.87 -8.64
C VAL A 366 12.42 12.56 -9.38
N ASP A 367 12.47 12.35 -10.70
CA ASP A 367 13.35 13.06 -11.64
C ASP A 367 12.55 14.18 -12.33
N PHE A 368 12.67 15.39 -11.79
CA PHE A 368 12.06 16.58 -12.38
C PHE A 368 12.93 17.12 -13.52
N ILE A 369 12.28 17.77 -14.49
CA ILE A 369 13.01 18.44 -15.56
C ILE A 369 13.97 19.48 -14.97
N ASP A 370 15.21 19.47 -15.44
CA ASP A 370 16.29 20.31 -14.93
C ASP A 370 15.93 21.80 -14.88
N MET A 371 16.18 22.42 -13.73
CA MET A 371 16.00 23.86 -13.49
C MET A 371 17.32 24.47 -13.03
N ARG A 372 17.69 25.59 -13.63
CA ARG A 372 18.94 26.31 -13.27
C ARG A 372 18.76 27.18 -12.03
N ASN A 373 17.60 27.83 -11.90
CA ASN A 373 17.33 28.78 -10.83
C ASN A 373 16.88 28.08 -9.53
N GLN A 374 17.57 28.34 -8.42
CA GLN A 374 17.23 27.79 -7.10
C GLN A 374 15.84 28.24 -6.58
N ALA A 375 15.41 29.47 -6.96
CA ALA A 375 14.07 29.93 -6.61
C ALA A 375 12.98 29.10 -7.30
N ASN A 376 13.23 28.64 -8.53
CA ASN A 376 12.31 27.76 -9.26
C ASN A 376 12.25 26.37 -8.63
N LYS A 377 13.39 25.81 -8.20
CA LYS A 377 13.46 24.55 -7.46
C LYS A 377 12.65 24.62 -6.17
N LYS A 378 12.81 25.69 -5.38
CA LYS A 378 12.02 25.92 -4.16
C LYS A 378 10.51 26.01 -4.45
N LYS A 379 10.12 26.64 -5.53
CA LYS A 379 8.71 26.77 -5.95
C LYS A 379 8.09 25.39 -6.25
N VAL A 380 8.81 24.52 -6.95
CA VAL A 380 8.33 23.16 -7.27
C VAL A 380 8.20 22.31 -5.99
N ILE A 381 9.20 22.38 -5.09
CA ILE A 381 9.12 21.67 -3.79
C ILE A 381 7.93 22.15 -2.97
N ALA A 382 7.78 23.47 -2.80
CA ALA A 382 6.67 24.02 -2.03
C ALA A 382 5.31 23.62 -2.62
N LYS A 383 5.19 23.53 -3.95
CA LYS A 383 3.99 23.03 -4.61
C LYS A 383 3.76 21.54 -4.29
N LEU A 384 4.80 20.72 -4.36
CA LEU A 384 4.72 19.29 -4.04
C LEU A 384 4.33 19.06 -2.58
N GLU A 385 4.97 19.75 -1.65
CA GLU A 385 4.65 19.68 -0.21
C GLU A 385 3.20 20.06 0.06
N HIS A 386 2.74 21.18 -0.52
CA HIS A 386 1.35 21.65 -0.38
C HIS A 386 0.33 20.61 -0.90
N GLU A 387 0.61 19.95 -2.03
CA GLU A 387 -0.30 18.93 -2.56
C GLU A 387 -0.27 17.64 -1.71
N LEU A 388 0.89 17.27 -1.16
CA LEU A 388 1.03 16.11 -0.28
C LEU A 388 0.39 16.32 1.11
N GLU A 389 0.19 17.57 1.57
CA GLU A 389 -0.58 17.87 2.79
C GLU A 389 -2.03 17.37 2.73
N LYS A 390 -2.58 17.20 1.52
CA LYS A 390 -3.92 16.64 1.30
C LYS A 390 -3.99 15.13 1.45
N ASP A 391 -2.84 14.44 1.46
CA ASP A 391 -2.75 12.99 1.63
C ASP A 391 -2.94 12.64 3.12
N PRO A 392 -3.86 11.72 3.47
CA PRO A 392 -4.02 11.26 4.85
C PRO A 392 -2.78 10.51 5.37
N ALA A 393 -1.98 9.89 4.48
CA ALA A 393 -0.74 9.23 4.84
C ALA A 393 0.38 10.24 5.13
N LYS A 394 1.23 9.94 6.13
CA LYS A 394 2.38 10.79 6.45
C LYS A 394 3.39 10.73 5.31
N CYS A 395 3.64 11.89 4.69
CA CYS A 395 4.65 12.08 3.66
C CYS A 395 5.77 12.98 4.18
N THR A 396 7.00 12.71 3.76
CA THR A 396 8.16 13.58 4.02
C THR A 396 8.88 13.81 2.69
N VAL A 397 9.12 15.08 2.35
CA VAL A 397 9.83 15.48 1.14
C VAL A 397 11.24 15.91 1.52
N PHE A 398 12.25 15.35 0.85
CA PHE A 398 13.64 15.75 1.00
C PHE A 398 14.03 16.71 -0.12
N TYR A 399 15.03 17.55 0.15
CA TYR A 399 15.50 18.53 -0.83
C TYR A 399 16.15 17.85 -2.04
N PHE A 400 16.35 18.62 -3.13
CA PHE A 400 17.07 18.15 -4.31
C PHE A 400 18.44 17.58 -3.95
N THR A 401 18.68 16.35 -4.38
CA THR A 401 20.00 15.73 -4.29
C THR A 401 21.01 16.45 -5.20
N ARG A 402 22.30 16.12 -5.10
CA ARG A 402 23.33 16.62 -6.02
C ARG A 402 23.08 16.21 -7.48
N LEU A 403 22.33 15.13 -7.70
CA LEU A 403 21.92 14.64 -9.02
C LEU A 403 20.64 15.31 -9.56
N GLY A 404 20.01 16.20 -8.80
CA GLY A 404 18.78 16.86 -9.21
C GLY A 404 17.49 16.08 -8.90
N LEU A 405 17.57 14.96 -8.18
CA LEU A 405 16.43 14.13 -7.82
C LEU A 405 15.78 14.61 -6.52
N ILE A 406 14.46 14.50 -6.43
CA ILE A 406 13.72 14.66 -5.16
C ILE A 406 13.41 13.28 -4.59
N GLN A 407 13.59 13.13 -3.28
CA GLN A 407 13.22 11.93 -2.54
C GLN A 407 11.99 12.23 -1.70
N ILE A 408 11.06 11.29 -1.68
CA ILE A 408 9.84 11.36 -0.87
C ILE A 408 9.74 10.04 -0.12
N THR A 409 9.39 10.09 1.16
CA THR A 409 8.93 8.90 1.89
C THR A 409 7.44 9.04 2.17
N ARG A 410 6.67 7.98 1.92
CA ARG A 410 5.25 7.88 2.25
C ARG A 410 4.99 6.63 3.07
N LYS A 411 4.32 6.79 4.21
CA LYS A 411 4.05 5.69 5.13
C LYS A 411 3.24 4.59 4.44
N ARG A 412 3.71 3.34 4.56
CA ARG A 412 3.03 2.16 4.01
C ARG A 412 2.21 1.48 5.11
N THR A 413 0.92 1.27 4.85
CA THR A 413 0.02 0.53 5.74
C THR A 413 -0.57 -0.69 5.06
N THR A 414 -0.88 -0.58 3.77
CA THR A 414 -1.46 -1.62 2.92
C THR A 414 -0.71 -1.71 1.59
N GLU A 415 -1.01 -2.72 0.79
CA GLU A 415 -0.47 -2.85 -0.57
C GLU A 415 -0.95 -1.74 -1.51
N SER A 416 -0.25 -1.56 -2.63
CA SER A 416 -0.66 -0.61 -3.66
C SER A 416 -1.92 -1.08 -4.39
N ASN A 417 -2.76 -0.15 -4.83
CA ASN A 417 -3.95 -0.49 -5.62
C ASN A 417 -3.60 -1.19 -6.95
N ILE A 418 -2.38 -1.01 -7.45
CA ILE A 418 -1.90 -1.71 -8.64
C ILE A 418 -1.75 -3.20 -8.32
N SER A 419 -1.16 -3.56 -7.18
CA SER A 419 -1.00 -4.97 -6.77
C SER A 419 -2.35 -5.67 -6.60
N SER A 420 -3.35 -4.98 -6.05
CA SER A 420 -4.70 -5.54 -5.86
C SER A 420 -5.49 -5.70 -7.17
N LEU A 421 -5.15 -4.92 -8.21
CA LEU A 421 -5.86 -4.90 -9.49
C LEU A 421 -5.16 -5.71 -10.59
N THR A 422 -3.93 -6.20 -10.36
CA THR A 422 -3.13 -6.82 -11.41
C THR A 422 -2.37 -8.03 -10.89
N GLU A 423 -2.00 -8.90 -11.81
CA GLU A 423 -1.09 -10.02 -11.59
C GLU A 423 0.14 -9.92 -12.51
N PRO A 424 1.27 -10.53 -12.16
CA PRO A 424 2.42 -10.59 -13.05
C PRO A 424 2.04 -11.23 -14.39
N CYS A 425 2.46 -10.60 -15.50
CA CYS A 425 2.18 -11.13 -16.83
C CYS A 425 2.72 -12.57 -16.97
N PRO A 426 1.88 -13.58 -17.23
CA PRO A 426 2.32 -14.99 -17.31
C PRO A 426 3.27 -15.23 -18.49
N TYR A 427 3.20 -14.38 -19.52
CA TYR A 427 4.04 -14.54 -20.71
C TYR A 427 5.51 -14.16 -20.47
N CYS A 428 5.80 -13.09 -19.71
CA CYS A 428 7.16 -12.68 -19.36
C CYS A 428 7.50 -12.88 -17.88
N SER A 429 6.62 -13.56 -17.12
CA SER A 429 6.77 -13.76 -15.67
C SER A 429 7.03 -12.44 -14.91
N GLY A 430 6.39 -11.34 -15.35
CA GLY A 430 6.54 -10.02 -14.76
C GLY A 430 7.76 -9.22 -15.23
N ASN A 431 8.68 -9.83 -16.00
CA ASN A 431 9.94 -9.16 -16.39
C ASN A 431 9.75 -8.00 -17.39
N GLY A 432 8.60 -7.91 -18.09
CA GLY A 432 8.32 -6.90 -19.12
C GLY A 432 9.10 -7.07 -20.41
N ILE A 433 10.07 -7.99 -20.48
CA ILE A 433 10.91 -8.31 -21.64
C ILE A 433 11.02 -9.81 -21.81
N ILE A 434 11.24 -10.24 -23.05
CA ILE A 434 11.58 -11.61 -23.42
C ILE A 434 12.80 -11.60 -24.33
N ARG A 435 13.48 -12.73 -24.51
CA ARG A 435 14.61 -12.85 -25.42
C ARG A 435 14.18 -12.53 -26.85
N SER A 436 15.06 -11.86 -27.58
CA SER A 436 14.80 -11.57 -28.99
C SER A 436 14.76 -12.86 -29.83
N ARG A 437 14.03 -12.82 -30.94
CA ARG A 437 13.96 -13.94 -31.90
C ARG A 437 15.35 -14.34 -32.36
N GLU A 438 16.23 -13.37 -32.56
CA GLU A 438 17.64 -13.57 -32.94
C GLU A 438 18.36 -14.39 -31.87
N THR A 439 18.24 -14.00 -30.61
CA THR A 439 18.89 -14.70 -29.50
C THR A 439 18.44 -16.15 -29.43
N VAL A 440 17.14 -16.39 -29.57
CA VAL A 440 16.58 -17.77 -29.57
C VAL A 440 17.05 -18.57 -30.80
N THR A 441 17.07 -17.96 -32.00
CA THR A 441 17.60 -18.62 -33.22
C THR A 441 19.05 -19.07 -33.04
N PHE A 442 19.91 -18.21 -32.48
CA PHE A 442 21.30 -18.60 -32.22
C PHE A 442 21.45 -19.60 -31.06
N GLN A 443 20.51 -19.65 -30.13
CA GLN A 443 20.46 -20.73 -29.14
C GLN A 443 20.14 -22.08 -29.80
N ILE A 444 19.17 -22.10 -30.73
CA ILE A 444 18.84 -23.30 -31.53
C ILE A 444 20.09 -23.78 -32.26
N PHE A 445 20.87 -22.90 -32.91
CA PHE A 445 22.11 -23.30 -33.57
C PHE A 445 23.11 -23.93 -32.61
N ARG A 446 23.26 -23.40 -31.41
CA ARG A 446 24.14 -23.96 -30.39
C ARG A 446 23.65 -25.32 -29.90
N GLU A 447 22.35 -25.47 -29.70
CA GLU A 447 21.77 -26.72 -29.23
C GLU A 447 21.85 -27.81 -30.31
N ILE A 448 21.65 -27.48 -31.59
CA ILE A 448 21.91 -28.40 -32.72
C ILE A 448 23.38 -28.88 -32.69
N LYS A 449 24.36 -27.96 -32.57
CA LYS A 449 25.77 -28.33 -32.48
C LYS A 449 26.09 -29.27 -31.29
N LYS A 450 25.51 -28.95 -30.15
CA LYS A 450 25.66 -29.75 -28.93
C LYS A 450 25.05 -31.14 -29.09
N HIS A 451 23.80 -31.20 -29.62
CA HIS A 451 23.10 -32.46 -29.83
C HIS A 451 23.87 -33.39 -30.77
N VAL A 452 24.37 -32.86 -31.89
CA VAL A 452 25.20 -33.64 -32.85
C VAL A 452 26.47 -34.15 -32.19
N LYS A 453 27.14 -33.33 -31.37
CA LYS A 453 28.38 -33.74 -30.70
C LYS A 453 28.15 -34.84 -29.63
N LEU A 454 27.03 -34.77 -28.90
CA LEU A 454 26.73 -35.69 -27.81
C LEU A 454 26.14 -37.02 -28.29
N TYR A 455 25.24 -36.94 -29.28
CA TYR A 455 24.45 -38.10 -29.70
C TYR A 455 24.77 -38.62 -31.13
N GLY A 456 25.54 -37.89 -31.91
CA GLY A 456 25.91 -38.27 -33.27
C GLY A 456 24.75 -38.25 -34.29
N SER A 457 23.59 -37.73 -33.91
CA SER A 457 22.38 -37.72 -34.75
C SER A 457 22.60 -36.97 -36.07
N ARG A 458 22.13 -37.54 -37.17
CA ARG A 458 22.24 -36.96 -38.51
C ARG A 458 20.94 -36.32 -39.02
N VAL A 459 19.83 -36.72 -38.45
CA VAL A 459 18.50 -36.17 -38.76
C VAL A 459 17.95 -35.57 -37.48
N LEU A 460 17.67 -34.29 -37.50
CA LEU A 460 17.18 -33.54 -36.35
C LEU A 460 15.83 -32.90 -36.68
N THR A 461 14.96 -32.78 -35.69
CA THR A 461 13.76 -32.01 -35.75
C THR A 461 13.88 -30.84 -34.75
N VAL A 462 13.64 -29.63 -35.21
CA VAL A 462 13.58 -28.42 -34.38
C VAL A 462 12.14 -27.96 -34.31
N GLN A 463 11.56 -27.93 -33.13
CA GLN A 463 10.24 -27.42 -32.87
C GLN A 463 10.36 -26.09 -32.11
N ALA A 464 9.70 -25.04 -32.59
CA ALA A 464 9.69 -23.73 -31.96
C ALA A 464 8.47 -22.90 -32.39
N HIS A 465 8.28 -21.75 -31.72
CA HIS A 465 7.23 -20.79 -32.08
C HIS A 465 7.39 -20.34 -33.56
N PRO A 466 6.30 -20.16 -34.34
CA PRO A 466 6.34 -19.81 -35.76
C PRO A 466 7.24 -18.61 -36.11
N GLU A 467 7.23 -17.57 -35.29
CA GLU A 467 8.10 -16.41 -35.54
C GLU A 467 9.59 -16.74 -35.40
N THR A 468 9.96 -17.69 -34.56
CA THR A 468 11.32 -18.16 -34.39
C THR A 468 11.73 -19.03 -35.57
N ILE A 469 10.84 -19.93 -36.03
CA ILE A 469 11.05 -20.73 -37.24
C ILE A 469 11.20 -19.83 -38.46
N PHE A 470 10.34 -18.82 -38.61
CA PHE A 470 10.45 -17.85 -39.69
C PHE A 470 11.81 -17.12 -39.68
N ALA A 471 12.29 -16.68 -38.51
CA ALA A 471 13.60 -16.06 -38.38
C ALA A 471 14.73 -17.01 -38.78
N LEU A 472 14.65 -18.25 -38.38
CA LEU A 472 15.62 -19.30 -38.69
C LEU A 472 15.69 -19.60 -40.21
N GLU A 473 14.53 -19.72 -40.87
CA GLU A 473 14.44 -20.14 -42.29
C GLU A 473 14.60 -18.99 -43.27
N GLN A 474 14.21 -17.77 -42.89
CA GLN A 474 14.22 -16.62 -43.79
C GLN A 474 15.36 -15.66 -43.48
N LYS A 475 15.44 -15.15 -42.25
CA LYS A 475 16.40 -14.11 -41.88
C LYS A 475 17.83 -14.66 -41.75
N TYR A 476 17.96 -15.88 -41.20
CA TYR A 476 19.24 -16.56 -40.95
C TYR A 476 19.40 -17.83 -41.79
N SER A 477 18.77 -17.88 -42.96
CA SER A 477 18.79 -19.04 -43.87
C SER A 477 20.23 -19.40 -44.30
N GLY A 478 21.06 -18.42 -44.57
CA GLY A 478 22.46 -18.63 -44.98
C GLY A 478 23.29 -19.30 -43.91
N GLU A 479 23.19 -18.84 -42.68
CA GLU A 479 23.88 -19.41 -41.50
C GLU A 479 23.35 -20.80 -41.18
N PHE A 480 22.05 -21.00 -41.32
CA PHE A 480 21.40 -22.28 -41.09
C PHE A 480 21.85 -23.35 -42.10
N GLU A 481 21.88 -23.00 -43.37
CA GLU A 481 22.40 -23.88 -44.41
C GLU A 481 23.91 -24.17 -44.25
N LYS A 482 24.70 -23.19 -43.84
CA LYS A 482 26.12 -23.36 -43.53
C LYS A 482 26.28 -24.34 -42.36
N LEU A 483 25.49 -24.21 -41.30
CA LEU A 483 25.50 -25.11 -40.14
C LEU A 483 25.18 -26.55 -40.56
N LYS A 484 24.12 -26.74 -41.38
CA LYS A 484 23.72 -28.07 -41.88
C LYS A 484 24.84 -28.75 -42.68
N LYS A 485 25.50 -28.00 -43.54
CA LYS A 485 26.63 -28.45 -44.36
C LYS A 485 27.86 -28.82 -43.49
N GLU A 486 28.22 -27.91 -42.56
CA GLU A 486 29.38 -28.09 -41.67
C GLU A 486 29.23 -29.39 -40.82
N LEU A 487 28.03 -29.64 -40.26
CA LEU A 487 27.78 -30.77 -39.42
C LEU A 487 27.32 -32.03 -40.18
N ARG A 488 27.10 -31.95 -41.50
CA ARG A 488 26.58 -33.02 -42.39
C ARG A 488 25.26 -33.59 -41.84
N ILE A 489 24.29 -32.74 -41.51
CA ILE A 489 23.00 -33.07 -40.94
C ILE A 489 21.83 -32.61 -41.78
N SER A 490 20.69 -33.27 -41.61
CA SER A 490 19.39 -32.79 -42.08
C SER A 490 18.58 -32.27 -40.90
N VAL A 491 17.99 -31.10 -41.01
CA VAL A 491 17.14 -30.53 -39.95
C VAL A 491 15.76 -30.22 -40.53
N LYS A 492 14.76 -30.87 -39.94
CA LYS A 492 13.35 -30.56 -40.18
C LYS A 492 12.90 -29.49 -39.16
N THR A 493 12.17 -28.51 -39.59
CA THR A 493 11.62 -27.45 -38.73
C THR A 493 10.11 -27.67 -38.60
N GLU A 494 9.62 -27.54 -37.37
CA GLU A 494 8.18 -27.64 -37.05
C GLU A 494 7.78 -26.41 -36.24
N SER A 495 6.71 -25.74 -36.68
CA SER A 495 6.17 -24.58 -36.00
C SER A 495 5.02 -24.99 -35.08
N ASP A 496 5.02 -24.47 -33.82
CA ASP A 496 3.96 -24.71 -32.84
C ASP A 496 3.56 -23.41 -32.15
N ASN A 497 2.33 -22.97 -32.40
CA ASN A 497 1.77 -21.75 -31.80
C ASN A 497 1.52 -21.84 -30.30
N SER A 498 1.49 -23.05 -29.74
CA SER A 498 1.29 -23.26 -28.30
C SER A 498 2.57 -23.02 -27.49
N LEU A 499 3.73 -23.03 -28.14
CA LEU A 499 5.01 -22.80 -27.50
C LEU A 499 5.22 -21.32 -27.20
N HIS A 500 5.80 -21.05 -26.04
CA HIS A 500 6.32 -19.72 -25.71
C HIS A 500 7.42 -19.33 -26.72
N ARG A 501 7.53 -18.03 -27.08
CA ARG A 501 8.50 -17.55 -28.09
C ARG A 501 9.97 -17.86 -27.75
N GLU A 502 10.29 -18.09 -26.49
CA GLU A 502 11.62 -18.46 -26.02
C GLU A 502 11.84 -19.98 -25.97
N SER A 503 10.77 -20.76 -26.07
CA SER A 503 10.83 -22.22 -25.95
C SER A 503 11.11 -22.87 -27.31
N PHE A 504 11.95 -23.87 -27.29
CA PHE A 504 12.21 -24.74 -28.45
C PHE A 504 12.67 -26.10 -27.99
N SER A 505 12.54 -27.11 -28.84
CA SER A 505 13.15 -28.41 -28.69
C SER A 505 14.03 -28.79 -29.90
N VAL A 506 15.04 -29.59 -29.66
CA VAL A 506 15.89 -30.19 -30.71
C VAL A 506 15.95 -31.66 -30.42
N GLU A 507 15.35 -32.45 -31.28
CA GLU A 507 15.31 -33.91 -31.16
C GLU A 507 16.02 -34.58 -32.33
N GLY A 508 16.75 -35.65 -32.08
CA GLY A 508 17.48 -36.42 -33.08
C GLY A 508 17.00 -37.86 -33.19
N LYS A 509 16.98 -38.32 -34.41
CA LYS A 509 16.81 -39.75 -34.73
C LYS A 509 18.14 -40.37 -35.12
#